data_b8e37c22f9873333bfd6736434b7eddf
#
_entry.id   b8e37c22f9873333bfd6736434b7eddf
#
_cell.length_a   1.000
_cell.length_b   1.000
_cell.length_c   1.000
_cell.angle_alpha   90.00
_cell.angle_beta   90.00
_cell.angle_gamma   90.00
#
_symmetry.space_group_name_H-M   'P 1'
#
loop_
_entity.id
_entity.type
_entity.pdbx_description
1 polymer ?
#
loop_
_entity_poly.entity_id
_entity_poly.type
_entity_poly.pdbx_seq_one_letter_code
_entity_poly.pdbx_strand_id
1 'polypeptide(L)'
;RQGSVNMPVQRPVQSWALHDGFMESKYGDKLKFVLMWENNNATGVAGMEDWQKNLVPYWIEWYFKDPRYLVIDNKPVMAMYWLPKLVQNFGSLDAVREAMRYLDSACREEGFDGVYLLFQADARSPEQHKQYKYVGADAIFSYTAKSDTAAGQKAQFEAQSATGIIDVIASPGMGWDNSAWGINNRIGWNDKATQLEIMNWLHDEYMPRQKGFAQKMITIDNWNEFSEGHWYYPSGIAGFDYLDAVREVFTNSPGHEDALPSDAAKARFQHLYVQSRKIPKSSVSRMLDKEEERKANYQTFVTYDFADGEDMSKYNNGEMIDNFRIENGCLSGTATGIDPKFYINNAGVDAGNIKEIRARAKSTLAAPSRFQIFYITDVDPNWDEKKSVHTTLDNSGEWVELVMSASGQAGMKGRITDFRVDPGELTGDFA
;
A
#
# COMPACT_ATOMS: atom_id res chain seq x y z
N ARG A 1 -19.65 11.70 7.69
CA ARG A 1 -21.08 11.92 7.94
C ARG A 1 -21.77 12.50 6.69
N GLN A 2 -23.03 12.21 6.47
CA GLN A 2 -23.87 12.96 5.52
C GLN A 2 -24.45 14.20 6.22
N GLY A 3 -24.59 15.26 5.47
CA GLY A 3 -25.06 16.56 5.97
C GLY A 3 -23.92 17.57 6.12
N SER A 4 -24.29 18.82 6.35
CA SER A 4 -23.33 19.90 6.63
C SER A 4 -22.75 19.75 8.02
N VAL A 5 -21.53 20.24 8.22
CA VAL A 5 -21.00 20.48 9.57
C VAL A 5 -21.94 21.41 10.34
N ASN A 6 -21.96 21.33 11.65
CA ASN A 6 -22.91 22.03 12.54
C ASN A 6 -24.39 21.60 12.42
N MET A 7 -24.66 20.46 11.80
CA MET A 7 -25.98 19.86 11.77
C MET A 7 -25.97 18.49 12.43
N PRO A 8 -27.08 18.03 13.00
CA PRO A 8 -27.18 16.67 13.50
C PRO A 8 -26.75 15.66 12.44
N VAL A 9 -26.07 14.59 12.89
CA VAL A 9 -25.67 13.51 11.99
C VAL A 9 -26.92 12.81 11.47
N GLN A 10 -27.16 12.91 10.19
CA GLN A 10 -28.33 12.28 9.57
C GLN A 10 -28.04 10.81 9.23
N ARG A 11 -26.86 10.57 8.67
CA ARG A 11 -26.38 9.23 8.29
C ARG A 11 -24.86 9.23 8.18
N PRO A 12 -24.17 8.19 8.63
CA PRO A 12 -22.76 8.02 8.30
C PRO A 12 -22.56 7.83 6.79
N VAL A 13 -21.45 8.32 6.27
CA VAL A 13 -21.04 8.02 4.90
C VAL A 13 -20.73 6.52 4.80
N GLN A 14 -21.12 5.89 3.70
CA GLN A 14 -20.96 4.44 3.49
C GLN A 14 -21.57 3.55 4.60
N SER A 15 -22.63 4.03 5.23
CA SER A 15 -23.31 3.29 6.32
C SER A 15 -23.81 1.90 5.92
N TRP A 16 -24.01 1.64 4.63
CA TRP A 16 -24.45 0.34 4.13
C TRP A 16 -23.53 -0.81 4.54
N ALA A 17 -22.21 -0.60 4.64
CA ALA A 17 -21.29 -1.65 5.06
C ALA A 17 -21.45 -2.00 6.55
N LEU A 18 -21.57 -0.98 7.41
CA LEU A 18 -21.75 -1.18 8.84
C LEU A 18 -23.20 -1.48 9.21
N HIS A 19 -24.16 -0.63 8.81
CA HIS A 19 -25.54 -0.74 9.24
C HIS A 19 -26.28 -1.84 8.49
N ASP A 20 -26.32 -1.76 7.16
CA ASP A 20 -27.12 -2.68 6.36
C ASP A 20 -26.40 -4.05 6.20
N GLY A 21 -25.05 -4.06 6.27
CA GLY A 21 -24.24 -5.26 6.19
C GLY A 21 -23.98 -5.90 7.54
N PHE A 22 -23.05 -5.34 8.33
CA PHE A 22 -22.58 -5.96 9.57
C PHE A 22 -23.68 -6.03 10.65
N MET A 23 -24.36 -4.93 10.93
CA MET A 23 -25.34 -4.87 12.02
C MET A 23 -26.57 -5.74 11.77
N GLU A 24 -27.00 -5.88 10.50
CA GLU A 24 -28.11 -6.75 10.09
C GLU A 24 -27.67 -8.19 9.78
N SER A 25 -26.35 -8.48 9.84
CA SER A 25 -25.86 -9.83 9.61
C SER A 25 -26.27 -10.79 10.72
N LYS A 26 -26.73 -11.98 10.35
CA LYS A 26 -26.98 -13.09 11.29
C LYS A 26 -25.72 -13.52 12.07
N TYR A 27 -24.55 -13.06 11.70
CA TYR A 27 -23.26 -13.34 12.34
C TYR A 27 -22.68 -12.12 13.06
N GLY A 28 -23.37 -10.98 13.07
CA GLY A 28 -22.90 -9.74 13.67
C GLY A 28 -22.64 -9.82 15.19
N ASP A 29 -23.24 -10.81 15.87
CA ASP A 29 -23.02 -11.11 17.28
C ASP A 29 -21.70 -11.84 17.58
N LYS A 30 -21.04 -12.40 16.53
CA LYS A 30 -19.80 -13.15 16.68
C LYS A 30 -18.54 -12.30 16.68
N LEU A 31 -18.66 -11.04 16.32
CA LEU A 31 -17.56 -10.08 16.28
C LEU A 31 -17.91 -8.82 17.04
N LYS A 32 -16.92 -8.20 17.64
CA LYS A 32 -17.02 -6.82 18.12
C LYS A 32 -16.58 -5.87 17.04
N PHE A 33 -17.16 -4.66 17.01
CA PHE A 33 -16.75 -3.62 16.07
C PHE A 33 -16.21 -2.38 16.81
N VAL A 34 -15.38 -1.64 16.12
CA VAL A 34 -14.79 -0.36 16.54
C VAL A 34 -15.02 0.65 15.43
N LEU A 35 -15.33 1.87 15.78
CA LEU A 35 -15.32 2.96 14.83
C LEU A 35 -13.91 3.52 14.67
N MET A 36 -13.48 3.67 13.42
CA MET A 36 -12.43 4.61 13.05
C MET A 36 -13.07 5.79 12.32
N TRP A 37 -12.99 6.96 12.92
CA TRP A 37 -13.49 8.16 12.26
C TRP A 37 -12.50 8.64 11.22
N GLU A 38 -12.84 8.41 9.96
CA GLU A 38 -12.14 9.01 8.82
C GLU A 38 -12.48 10.49 8.76
N ASN A 39 -11.63 11.31 9.31
CA ASN A 39 -11.82 12.75 9.47
C ASN A 39 -11.05 13.59 8.45
N ASN A 40 -10.42 12.96 7.44
CA ASN A 40 -9.59 13.65 6.45
C ASN A 40 -10.42 14.30 5.34
N ASN A 41 -11.40 13.58 4.80
CA ASN A 41 -12.21 14.04 3.68
C ASN A 41 -13.37 14.95 4.13
N ALA A 42 -14.43 15.06 3.34
CA ALA A 42 -15.54 15.98 3.56
C ALA A 42 -16.37 15.77 4.86
N THR A 43 -15.95 14.87 5.72
CA THR A 43 -16.69 14.44 6.90
C THR A 43 -16.21 15.08 8.20
N GLY A 44 -15.55 16.22 8.11
CA GLY A 44 -14.93 16.90 9.24
C GLY A 44 -15.92 17.36 10.32
N VAL A 45 -15.37 18.07 11.30
CA VAL A 45 -16.09 18.74 12.38
C VAL A 45 -15.87 20.25 12.26
N ALA A 46 -16.88 21.03 12.60
CA ALA A 46 -16.81 22.50 12.57
C ALA A 46 -16.52 23.07 13.98
N GLY A 47 -15.49 22.54 14.61
CA GLY A 47 -15.04 22.99 15.93
C GLY A 47 -15.80 22.35 17.10
N MET A 48 -15.62 22.92 18.29
CA MET A 48 -16.05 22.34 19.57
C MET A 48 -17.58 22.22 19.69
N GLU A 49 -18.32 23.21 19.19
CA GLU A 49 -19.79 23.17 19.29
C GLU A 49 -20.40 22.01 18.50
N ASP A 50 -19.92 21.78 17.27
CA ASP A 50 -20.35 20.66 16.44
C ASP A 50 -19.94 19.31 17.05
N TRP A 51 -18.77 19.28 17.66
CA TRP A 51 -18.27 18.11 18.38
C TRP A 51 -19.18 17.71 19.52
N GLN A 52 -19.51 18.70 20.37
CA GLN A 52 -20.32 18.48 21.59
C GLN A 52 -21.79 18.20 21.30
N LYS A 53 -22.38 18.89 20.32
CA LYS A 53 -23.82 18.79 20.06
C LYS A 53 -24.19 17.69 19.06
N ASN A 54 -23.29 17.35 18.15
CA ASN A 54 -23.65 16.49 17.04
C ASN A 54 -22.87 15.16 17.00
N LEU A 55 -21.54 15.20 17.10
CA LEU A 55 -20.73 13.99 16.87
C LEU A 55 -20.65 13.10 18.09
N VAL A 56 -20.23 13.63 19.24
CA VAL A 56 -20.05 12.83 20.46
C VAL A 56 -21.35 12.18 20.91
N PRO A 57 -22.49 12.90 21.05
CA PRO A 57 -23.74 12.27 21.44
C PRO A 57 -24.19 11.18 20.44
N TYR A 58 -23.98 11.41 19.16
CA TYR A 58 -24.31 10.42 18.13
C TYR A 58 -23.52 9.11 18.29
N TRP A 59 -22.19 9.20 18.51
CA TRP A 59 -21.38 8.01 18.68
C TRP A 59 -21.73 7.23 19.95
N ILE A 60 -21.96 7.93 21.05
CA ILE A 60 -22.32 7.30 22.33
C ILE A 60 -23.66 6.56 22.18
N GLU A 61 -24.66 7.23 21.65
CA GLU A 61 -26.02 6.67 21.58
C GLU A 61 -26.12 5.51 20.61
N TRP A 62 -25.54 5.64 19.42
CA TRP A 62 -25.75 4.69 18.34
C TRP A 62 -24.71 3.60 18.22
N TYR A 63 -23.53 3.78 18.83
CA TYR A 63 -22.46 2.80 18.72
C TYR A 63 -21.90 2.34 20.06
N PHE A 64 -21.48 3.25 20.94
CA PHE A 64 -20.78 2.83 22.16
C PHE A 64 -21.68 2.02 23.11
N LYS A 65 -22.98 2.29 23.08
CA LYS A 65 -23.99 1.53 23.83
C LYS A 65 -24.45 0.23 23.14
N ASP A 66 -24.06 0.00 21.88
CA ASP A 66 -24.36 -1.27 21.22
C ASP A 66 -23.58 -2.41 21.90
N PRO A 67 -24.22 -3.52 22.27
CA PRO A 67 -23.54 -4.63 22.97
C PRO A 67 -22.46 -5.29 22.14
N ARG A 68 -22.40 -5.06 20.83
CA ARG A 68 -21.36 -5.54 19.92
C ARG A 68 -20.19 -4.58 19.81
N TYR A 69 -20.28 -3.36 20.35
CA TYR A 69 -19.16 -2.44 20.36
C TYR A 69 -18.00 -2.97 21.21
N LEU A 70 -16.75 -2.74 20.78
CA LEU A 70 -15.60 -3.13 21.59
C LEU A 70 -15.43 -2.16 22.76
N VAL A 71 -15.71 -2.68 23.96
CA VAL A 71 -15.50 -1.99 25.22
C VAL A 71 -14.47 -2.79 26.02
N ILE A 72 -13.40 -2.14 26.46
CA ILE A 72 -12.33 -2.72 27.25
C ILE A 72 -12.24 -1.94 28.58
N ASP A 73 -12.21 -2.62 29.70
CA ASP A 73 -12.18 -1.98 31.02
C ASP A 73 -13.26 -0.90 31.17
N ASN A 74 -14.49 -1.20 30.74
CA ASN A 74 -15.63 -0.29 30.69
C ASN A 74 -15.37 1.02 29.92
N LYS A 75 -14.47 1.01 28.92
CA LYS A 75 -14.18 2.14 28.03
C LYS A 75 -14.41 1.71 26.58
N PRO A 76 -15.26 2.39 25.81
CA PRO A 76 -15.34 2.16 24.37
C PRO A 76 -14.03 2.52 23.69
N VAL A 77 -13.63 1.73 22.69
CA VAL A 77 -12.44 1.98 21.89
C VAL A 77 -12.82 2.82 20.67
N MET A 78 -12.19 3.97 20.50
CA MET A 78 -12.44 4.86 19.35
C MET A 78 -11.13 5.16 18.61
N ALA A 79 -11.12 4.99 17.30
CA ALA A 79 -9.97 5.33 16.48
C ALA A 79 -10.21 6.63 15.70
N MET A 80 -9.16 7.45 15.60
CA MET A 80 -9.10 8.70 14.83
C MET A 80 -8.13 8.53 13.67
N TYR A 81 -8.54 8.95 12.48
CA TYR A 81 -7.72 8.71 11.30
C TYR A 81 -6.56 9.71 11.17
N TRP A 82 -6.80 11.02 11.32
CA TRP A 82 -5.77 12.01 10.98
C TRP A 82 -5.71 13.23 11.91
N LEU A 83 -4.73 13.25 12.80
CA LEU A 83 -4.52 14.33 13.78
C LEU A 83 -4.34 15.71 13.14
N PRO A 84 -3.56 15.91 12.04
CA PRO A 84 -3.40 17.24 11.44
C PRO A 84 -4.73 17.86 11.01
N LYS A 85 -5.68 17.05 10.54
CA LYS A 85 -7.02 17.55 10.18
C LYS A 85 -7.84 17.96 11.39
N LEU A 86 -7.70 17.24 12.51
CA LEU A 86 -8.31 17.67 13.77
C LEU A 86 -7.76 19.04 14.22
N VAL A 87 -6.44 19.20 14.14
CA VAL A 87 -5.80 20.49 14.45
C VAL A 87 -6.33 21.60 13.55
N GLN A 88 -6.47 21.34 12.24
CA GLN A 88 -7.06 22.30 11.31
C GLN A 88 -8.52 22.66 11.69
N ASN A 89 -9.31 21.68 12.07
CA ASN A 89 -10.74 21.85 12.34
C ASN A 89 -11.02 22.50 13.69
N PHE A 90 -10.19 22.22 14.70
CA PHE A 90 -10.32 22.80 16.05
C PHE A 90 -9.45 24.04 16.26
N GLY A 91 -8.45 24.27 15.40
CA GLY A 91 -7.58 25.45 15.42
C GLY A 91 -6.24 25.29 16.12
N SER A 92 -6.09 24.32 17.04
CA SER A 92 -4.82 24.04 17.73
C SER A 92 -4.77 22.64 18.34
N LEU A 93 -3.58 22.19 18.73
CA LEU A 93 -3.43 20.95 19.52
C LEU A 93 -4.13 21.03 20.89
N ASP A 94 -4.13 22.19 21.53
CA ASP A 94 -4.83 22.42 22.80
C ASP A 94 -6.34 22.20 22.63
N ALA A 95 -6.92 22.75 21.57
CA ALA A 95 -8.34 22.58 21.28
C ALA A 95 -8.69 21.12 20.93
N VAL A 96 -7.81 20.41 20.22
CA VAL A 96 -7.99 18.95 20.02
C VAL A 96 -7.94 18.20 21.34
N ARG A 97 -6.99 18.52 22.22
CA ARG A 97 -6.90 17.92 23.56
C ARG A 97 -8.17 18.15 24.37
N GLU A 98 -8.73 19.35 24.33
CA GLU A 98 -10.00 19.65 24.99
C GLU A 98 -11.17 18.86 24.38
N ALA A 99 -11.21 18.71 23.07
CA ALA A 99 -12.21 17.91 22.40
C ALA A 99 -12.13 16.42 22.81
N MET A 100 -10.94 15.86 22.92
CA MET A 100 -10.74 14.46 23.37
C MET A 100 -11.13 14.32 24.85
N ARG A 101 -10.80 15.29 25.71
CA ARG A 101 -11.24 15.32 27.11
C ARG A 101 -12.75 15.41 27.24
N TYR A 102 -13.40 16.19 26.40
CA TYR A 102 -14.86 16.25 26.36
C TYR A 102 -15.47 14.90 26.02
N LEU A 103 -14.94 14.20 25.01
CA LEU A 103 -15.39 12.85 24.67
C LEU A 103 -15.25 11.87 25.84
N ASP A 104 -14.11 11.89 26.53
CA ASP A 104 -13.89 11.08 27.73
C ASP A 104 -14.92 11.39 28.83
N SER A 105 -15.16 12.67 29.11
CA SER A 105 -16.11 13.12 30.11
C SER A 105 -17.56 12.73 29.74
N ALA A 106 -17.94 12.91 28.49
CA ALA A 106 -19.27 12.53 28.00
C ALA A 106 -19.51 11.00 28.10
N CYS A 107 -18.48 10.21 27.82
CA CYS A 107 -18.57 8.77 28.05
C CYS A 107 -18.77 8.44 29.55
N ARG A 108 -18.11 9.14 30.45
CA ARG A 108 -18.28 8.95 31.92
C ARG A 108 -19.69 9.33 32.39
N GLU A 109 -20.26 10.39 31.85
CA GLU A 109 -21.64 10.80 32.14
C GLU A 109 -22.66 9.74 31.74
N GLU A 110 -22.32 8.93 30.74
CA GLU A 110 -23.15 7.83 30.23
C GLU A 110 -22.82 6.45 30.83
N GLY A 111 -22.00 6.41 31.90
CA GLY A 111 -21.72 5.21 32.68
C GLY A 111 -20.50 4.40 32.26
N PHE A 112 -19.71 4.89 31.35
CA PHE A 112 -18.40 4.32 31.03
C PHE A 112 -17.31 4.86 31.98
N ASP A 113 -16.13 4.25 31.98
CA ASP A 113 -14.97 4.72 32.76
C ASP A 113 -14.04 5.65 31.91
N GLY A 114 -14.58 6.25 30.85
CA GLY A 114 -13.90 7.09 29.89
C GLY A 114 -13.93 6.48 28.49
N VAL A 115 -12.94 6.81 27.65
CA VAL A 115 -12.79 6.27 26.30
C VAL A 115 -11.33 5.89 26.04
N TYR A 116 -11.09 4.82 25.31
CA TYR A 116 -9.78 4.54 24.75
C TYR A 116 -9.62 5.16 23.38
N LEU A 117 -8.59 5.99 23.22
CA LEU A 117 -8.32 6.74 21.98
C LEU A 117 -7.14 6.16 21.23
N LEU A 118 -7.39 5.62 20.06
CA LEU A 118 -6.37 5.15 19.14
C LEU A 118 -6.24 6.15 17.97
N PHE A 119 -5.03 6.40 17.51
CA PHE A 119 -4.80 7.25 16.34
C PHE A 119 -4.06 6.51 15.25
N GLN A 120 -4.53 6.62 14.02
CA GLN A 120 -3.74 6.22 12.87
C GLN A 120 -2.58 7.20 12.69
N ALA A 121 -1.37 6.68 12.64
CA ALA A 121 -0.17 7.48 12.49
C ALA A 121 1.04 6.63 12.10
N ASP A 122 1.77 7.06 11.08
CA ASP A 122 3.09 6.51 10.74
C ASP A 122 4.23 7.23 11.49
N ALA A 123 3.95 7.68 12.73
CA ALA A 123 4.88 8.46 13.52
C ALA A 123 6.07 7.63 14.00
N ARG A 124 7.27 8.22 13.95
CA ARG A 124 8.52 7.57 14.35
C ARG A 124 9.40 8.46 15.22
N SER A 125 9.17 9.78 15.24
CA SER A 125 9.97 10.70 16.01
C SER A 125 9.39 10.95 17.41
N PRO A 126 10.22 11.26 18.42
CA PRO A 126 9.76 11.63 19.75
C PRO A 126 8.79 12.81 19.75
N GLU A 127 8.99 13.79 18.86
CA GLU A 127 8.15 14.99 18.75
C GLU A 127 6.74 14.62 18.27
N GLN A 128 6.64 13.75 17.26
CA GLN A 128 5.36 13.26 16.78
C GLN A 128 4.64 12.47 17.88
N HIS A 129 5.31 11.54 18.54
CA HIS A 129 4.74 10.75 19.63
C HIS A 129 4.24 11.61 20.79
N LYS A 130 4.99 12.65 21.15
CA LYS A 130 4.56 13.63 22.18
C LYS A 130 3.27 14.34 21.79
N GLN A 131 3.06 14.68 20.50
CA GLN A 131 1.82 15.31 20.04
C GLN A 131 0.62 14.39 20.21
N TYR A 132 0.71 13.12 19.82
CA TYR A 132 -0.36 12.14 20.04
C TYR A 132 -0.62 11.90 21.54
N LYS A 133 0.42 11.74 22.33
CA LYS A 133 0.28 11.62 23.79
C LYS A 133 -0.35 12.85 24.41
N TYR A 134 0.01 14.04 23.93
CA TYR A 134 -0.50 15.32 24.42
C TYR A 134 -2.01 15.47 24.18
N VAL A 135 -2.51 15.08 23.04
CA VAL A 135 -3.95 15.16 22.74
C VAL A 135 -4.77 14.04 23.41
N GLY A 136 -4.13 13.12 24.12
CA GLY A 136 -4.81 12.09 24.91
C GLY A 136 -4.91 10.73 24.23
N ALA A 137 -4.11 10.47 23.19
CA ALA A 137 -4.04 9.14 22.59
C ALA A 137 -3.47 8.12 23.57
N ASP A 138 -4.11 6.96 23.68
CA ASP A 138 -3.63 5.81 24.44
C ASP A 138 -2.61 5.02 23.61
N ALA A 139 -2.87 4.87 22.32
CA ALA A 139 -1.96 4.21 21.40
C ALA A 139 -2.07 4.79 19.98
N ILE A 140 -1.04 4.52 19.15
CA ILE A 140 -1.06 4.78 17.72
C ILE A 140 -0.89 3.46 16.95
N PHE A 141 -1.32 3.45 15.69
CA PHE A 141 -1.13 2.35 14.75
C PHE A 141 -0.94 2.89 13.32
N SER A 142 -0.15 2.21 12.50
CA SER A 142 -0.01 2.58 11.09
C SER A 142 -1.24 2.19 10.29
N TYR A 143 -1.47 2.89 9.17
CA TYR A 143 -2.49 2.45 8.20
C TYR A 143 -2.09 1.10 7.59
N THR A 144 -0.86 0.98 7.11
CA THR A 144 -0.29 -0.28 6.64
C THR A 144 1.22 -0.32 6.86
N ALA A 145 1.80 -1.51 6.83
CA ALA A 145 3.25 -1.66 6.75
C ALA A 145 3.76 -1.24 5.37
N LYS A 146 4.90 -0.53 5.33
CA LYS A 146 5.49 0.04 4.11
C LYS A 146 6.55 -0.88 3.49
N SER A 147 6.39 -2.19 3.63
CA SER A 147 7.30 -3.19 3.07
C SER A 147 6.55 -4.49 2.79
N ASP A 148 6.92 -5.16 1.71
CA ASP A 148 6.47 -6.50 1.35
C ASP A 148 7.29 -7.61 2.01
N THR A 149 8.41 -7.29 2.67
CA THR A 149 9.28 -8.26 3.35
C THR A 149 9.05 -8.28 4.86
N ALA A 150 9.22 -9.45 5.47
CA ALA A 150 9.15 -9.58 6.93
C ALA A 150 10.20 -8.70 7.63
N ALA A 151 11.43 -8.66 7.14
CA ALA A 151 12.49 -7.83 7.70
C ALA A 151 12.14 -6.34 7.68
N GLY A 152 11.58 -5.84 6.58
CA GLY A 152 11.18 -4.44 6.45
C GLY A 152 10.04 -4.07 7.38
N GLN A 153 9.02 -4.93 7.53
CA GLN A 153 7.91 -4.69 8.48
C GLN A 153 8.38 -4.73 9.93
N LYS A 154 9.21 -5.72 10.31
CA LYS A 154 9.83 -5.81 11.63
C LYS A 154 10.61 -4.52 11.96
N ALA A 155 11.47 -4.08 11.05
CA ALA A 155 12.24 -2.85 11.23
C ALA A 155 11.35 -1.60 11.38
N GLN A 156 10.23 -1.53 10.65
CA GLN A 156 9.27 -0.44 10.80
C GLN A 156 8.67 -0.41 12.20
N PHE A 157 8.16 -1.53 12.71
CA PHE A 157 7.53 -1.59 14.03
C PHE A 157 8.52 -1.32 15.16
N GLU A 158 9.75 -1.82 15.06
CA GLU A 158 10.82 -1.50 16.00
C GLU A 158 11.15 0.00 15.99
N ALA A 159 11.27 0.62 14.83
CA ALA A 159 11.53 2.05 14.73
C ALA A 159 10.39 2.91 15.28
N GLN A 160 9.15 2.50 15.08
CA GLN A 160 7.98 3.21 15.61
C GLN A 160 7.86 3.07 17.13
N SER A 161 8.15 1.91 17.70
CA SER A 161 8.06 1.67 19.15
C SER A 161 9.28 2.16 19.94
N ALA A 162 10.40 2.43 19.27
CA ALA A 162 11.69 2.74 19.90
C ALA A 162 11.66 3.92 20.88
N THR A 163 10.74 4.87 20.71
CA THR A 163 10.68 6.05 21.60
C THR A 163 10.14 5.72 22.98
N GLY A 164 9.29 4.72 23.14
CA GLY A 164 8.60 4.37 24.37
C GLY A 164 7.66 5.44 24.94
N ILE A 165 7.35 6.51 24.19
CA ILE A 165 6.53 7.65 24.64
C ILE A 165 5.04 7.29 24.62
N ILE A 166 4.61 6.55 23.61
CA ILE A 166 3.24 6.08 23.40
C ILE A 166 3.27 4.64 22.92
N ASP A 167 2.26 3.89 23.20
CA ASP A 167 2.12 2.52 22.71
C ASP A 167 1.93 2.53 21.19
N VAL A 168 2.63 1.63 20.49
CA VAL A 168 2.54 1.46 19.05
C VAL A 168 2.02 0.07 18.74
N ILE A 169 0.76 0.00 18.29
CA ILE A 169 0.12 -1.23 17.85
C ILE A 169 0.68 -1.58 16.46
N ALA A 170 1.19 -2.78 16.30
CA ALA A 170 1.70 -3.23 15.00
C ALA A 170 0.55 -3.42 14.00
N SER A 171 0.78 -3.00 12.76
CA SER A 171 -0.18 -3.10 11.65
C SER A 171 0.45 -3.85 10.48
N PRO A 172 0.60 -5.18 10.58
CA PRO A 172 1.13 -5.96 9.47
C PRO A 172 0.25 -5.82 8.23
N GLY A 173 0.89 -5.68 7.08
CA GLY A 173 0.23 -5.54 5.79
C GLY A 173 0.66 -6.61 4.80
N MET A 174 -0.18 -6.88 3.79
CA MET A 174 0.13 -7.84 2.74
C MET A 174 0.83 -7.20 1.53
N GLY A 175 1.00 -5.91 1.54
CA GLY A 175 1.50 -5.11 0.44
C GLY A 175 0.53 -3.97 0.09
N TRP A 176 0.81 -3.26 -1.00
CA TRP A 176 -0.01 -2.14 -1.47
C TRP A 176 0.17 -1.93 -2.97
N ASP A 177 -0.90 -1.71 -3.69
CA ASP A 177 -0.85 -1.32 -5.09
C ASP A 177 -2.00 -0.35 -5.43
N ASN A 178 -1.72 0.94 -5.40
CA ASN A 178 -2.69 1.98 -5.74
C ASN A 178 -2.66 2.40 -7.22
N SER A 179 -2.13 1.59 -8.10
CA SER A 179 -2.09 1.86 -9.53
C SER A 179 -3.49 2.03 -10.15
N ALA A 180 -4.53 1.44 -9.55
CA ALA A 180 -5.92 1.65 -9.95
C ALA A 180 -6.37 3.13 -9.85
N TRP A 181 -5.72 3.93 -9.01
CA TRP A 181 -5.95 5.37 -8.88
C TRP A 181 -5.08 6.22 -9.83
N GLY A 182 -4.30 5.59 -10.71
CA GLY A 182 -3.33 6.30 -11.54
C GLY A 182 -2.10 6.80 -10.79
N ILE A 183 -1.87 6.29 -9.58
CA ILE A 183 -0.73 6.63 -8.74
C ILE A 183 0.24 5.44 -8.78
N ASN A 184 1.49 5.70 -9.08
CA ASN A 184 2.51 4.64 -9.12
C ASN A 184 3.30 4.61 -7.81
N ASN A 185 2.66 4.12 -6.75
CA ASN A 185 3.30 3.91 -5.46
C ASN A 185 2.98 2.48 -5.00
N ARG A 186 3.83 1.54 -5.38
CA ARG A 186 3.62 0.12 -5.13
C ARG A 186 4.56 -0.37 -4.04
N ILE A 187 4.00 -1.19 -3.15
CA ILE A 187 4.74 -2.11 -2.29
C ILE A 187 4.33 -3.50 -2.77
N GLY A 188 5.29 -4.38 -3.05
CA GLY A 188 5.01 -5.73 -3.52
C GLY A 188 4.05 -6.46 -2.57
N TRP A 189 3.32 -7.44 -3.09
CA TRP A 189 2.51 -8.32 -2.27
C TRP A 189 3.39 -9.43 -1.71
N ASN A 190 3.26 -9.68 -0.41
CA ASN A 190 3.91 -10.81 0.23
C ASN A 190 3.04 -12.09 0.16
N ASP A 191 3.63 -13.21 0.49
CA ASP A 191 2.97 -14.51 0.50
C ASP A 191 2.64 -14.97 1.93
N LYS A 192 1.96 -16.12 2.04
CA LYS A 192 1.61 -16.74 3.33
C LYS A 192 2.84 -17.00 4.20
N ALA A 193 3.95 -17.42 3.63
CA ALA A 193 5.17 -17.72 4.39
C ALA A 193 5.72 -16.46 5.05
N THR A 194 5.77 -15.36 4.31
CA THR A 194 6.15 -14.04 4.82
C THR A 194 5.19 -13.56 5.91
N GLN A 195 3.87 -13.73 5.70
CA GLN A 195 2.88 -13.38 6.72
C GLN A 195 3.05 -14.21 7.99
N LEU A 196 3.26 -15.50 7.90
CA LEU A 196 3.53 -16.37 9.04
C LEU A 196 4.80 -15.93 9.80
N GLU A 197 5.86 -15.58 9.09
CA GLU A 197 7.08 -15.06 9.71
C GLU A 197 6.81 -13.77 10.49
N ILE A 198 6.06 -12.84 9.91
CA ILE A 198 5.68 -11.58 10.58
C ILE A 198 4.81 -11.85 11.80
N MET A 199 3.75 -12.68 11.66
CA MET A 199 2.80 -12.96 12.72
C MET A 199 3.45 -13.70 13.90
N ASN A 200 4.30 -14.71 13.63
CA ASN A 200 5.06 -15.41 14.67
C ASN A 200 6.00 -14.45 15.41
N TRP A 201 6.74 -13.61 14.70
CA TRP A 201 7.59 -12.63 15.34
C TRP A 201 6.80 -11.60 16.17
N LEU A 202 5.63 -11.15 15.70
CA LEU A 202 4.75 -10.27 16.46
C LEU A 202 4.29 -10.95 17.75
N HIS A 203 3.83 -12.19 17.66
CA HIS A 203 3.31 -12.95 18.80
C HIS A 203 4.41 -13.31 19.81
N ASP A 204 5.54 -13.85 19.35
CA ASP A 204 6.55 -14.45 20.20
C ASP A 204 7.60 -13.44 20.71
N GLU A 205 7.88 -12.38 19.94
CA GLU A 205 8.96 -11.46 20.24
C GLU A 205 8.51 -10.02 20.45
N TYR A 206 7.72 -9.45 19.54
CA TYR A 206 7.39 -8.02 19.59
C TYR A 206 6.38 -7.70 20.67
N MET A 207 5.19 -8.30 20.64
CA MET A 207 4.11 -8.03 21.59
C MET A 207 4.51 -8.27 23.04
N PRO A 208 5.23 -9.36 23.41
CA PRO A 208 5.64 -9.57 24.80
C PRO A 208 6.54 -8.48 25.38
N ARG A 209 7.26 -7.76 24.53
CA ARG A 209 8.13 -6.64 24.94
C ARG A 209 7.39 -5.32 25.07
N GLN A 210 6.17 -5.23 24.55
CA GLN A 210 5.35 -4.02 24.55
C GLN A 210 4.56 -3.90 25.86
N LYS A 211 3.81 -2.81 25.99
CA LYS A 211 2.91 -2.51 27.09
C LYS A 211 1.53 -2.12 26.55
N GLY A 212 0.54 -2.06 27.43
CA GLY A 212 -0.79 -1.58 27.12
C GLY A 212 -1.42 -2.30 25.93
N PHE A 213 -1.94 -1.54 24.98
CA PHE A 213 -2.58 -2.08 23.77
C PHE A 213 -1.61 -2.82 22.86
N ALA A 214 -0.40 -2.32 22.71
CA ALA A 214 0.61 -2.91 21.84
C ALA A 214 1.03 -4.33 22.29
N GLN A 215 0.80 -4.68 23.56
CA GLN A 215 1.05 -6.04 24.08
C GLN A 215 -0.05 -7.04 23.72
N LYS A 216 -1.27 -6.58 23.45
CA LYS A 216 -2.48 -7.42 23.37
C LYS A 216 -3.23 -7.27 22.05
N MET A 217 -2.82 -6.35 21.21
CA MET A 217 -3.56 -5.98 20.00
C MET A 217 -2.60 -5.82 18.81
N ILE A 218 -3.04 -6.30 17.68
CA ILE A 218 -2.53 -5.91 16.36
C ILE A 218 -3.70 -5.36 15.56
N THR A 219 -3.44 -4.48 14.60
CA THR A 219 -4.40 -4.11 13.57
C THR A 219 -3.99 -4.82 12.28
N ILE A 220 -4.95 -5.29 11.52
CA ILE A 220 -4.72 -5.95 10.24
C ILE A 220 -5.20 -5.01 9.14
N ASP A 221 -4.34 -4.68 8.24
CA ASP A 221 -4.62 -3.80 7.14
C ASP A 221 -4.62 -4.56 5.82
N ASN A 222 -5.71 -4.66 5.17
CA ASN A 222 -7.07 -4.19 5.38
C ASN A 222 -8.05 -5.33 5.03
N TRP A 223 -9.37 -5.23 5.34
CA TRP A 223 -10.29 -6.30 4.95
C TRP A 223 -10.49 -6.36 3.44
N ASN A 224 -10.79 -5.24 2.77
CA ASN A 224 -11.28 -5.24 1.39
C ASN A 224 -10.97 -3.96 0.56
N GLU A 225 -9.86 -3.28 0.83
CA GLU A 225 -9.42 -2.14 0.02
C GLU A 225 -8.78 -2.58 -1.31
N PHE A 226 -9.60 -3.23 -2.14
CA PHE A 226 -9.16 -3.75 -3.45
C PHE A 226 -8.65 -2.66 -4.40
N SER A 227 -9.21 -1.45 -4.30
CA SER A 227 -8.80 -0.32 -5.13
C SER A 227 -7.43 0.25 -4.78
N GLU A 228 -6.96 -0.01 -3.56
CA GLU A 228 -5.62 0.32 -3.08
C GLU A 228 -4.70 -0.92 -3.06
N GLY A 229 -5.17 -2.05 -3.58
CA GLY A 229 -4.40 -3.26 -3.77
C GLY A 229 -3.94 -3.91 -2.47
N HIS A 230 -4.70 -3.80 -1.38
CA HIS A 230 -4.44 -4.50 -0.12
C HIS A 230 -5.73 -5.03 0.51
N TRP A 231 -5.72 -6.30 0.88
CA TRP A 231 -6.89 -6.98 1.44
C TRP A 231 -6.52 -8.29 2.14
N TYR A 232 -7.23 -8.61 3.20
CA TYR A 232 -7.19 -9.94 3.84
C TYR A 232 -8.42 -10.78 3.47
N TYR A 233 -9.37 -10.20 2.73
CA TYR A 233 -10.54 -10.89 2.21
C TYR A 233 -10.12 -12.09 1.35
N PRO A 234 -10.73 -13.28 1.50
CA PRO A 234 -10.43 -14.43 0.66
C PRO A 234 -10.58 -14.10 -0.83
N SER A 235 -9.58 -14.38 -1.61
CA SER A 235 -9.52 -13.98 -3.01
C SER A 235 -9.10 -15.12 -3.94
N GLY A 236 -9.34 -14.99 -5.23
CA GLY A 236 -8.88 -15.96 -6.22
C GLY A 236 -7.35 -16.00 -6.37
N ILE A 237 -6.63 -15.00 -5.87
CA ILE A 237 -5.16 -14.92 -5.93
C ILE A 237 -4.53 -15.64 -4.73
N ALA A 238 -4.98 -15.31 -3.52
CA ALA A 238 -4.37 -15.77 -2.27
C ALA A 238 -5.23 -16.78 -1.49
N GLY A 239 -6.45 -17.10 -1.96
CA GLY A 239 -7.34 -17.96 -1.19
C GLY A 239 -7.56 -17.43 0.22
N PHE A 240 -7.33 -18.23 1.23
CA PHE A 240 -7.39 -17.90 2.66
C PHE A 240 -6.01 -17.62 3.28
N ASP A 241 -4.95 -17.60 2.53
CA ASP A 241 -3.57 -17.58 3.02
C ASP A 241 -3.30 -16.52 4.10
N TYR A 242 -3.79 -15.30 3.91
CA TYR A 242 -3.58 -14.23 4.87
C TYR A 242 -4.37 -14.43 6.16
N LEU A 243 -5.62 -14.88 6.07
CA LEU A 243 -6.45 -15.20 7.24
C LEU A 243 -5.92 -16.43 7.97
N ASP A 244 -5.44 -17.43 7.23
CA ASP A 244 -4.84 -18.63 7.81
C ASP A 244 -3.56 -18.31 8.56
N ALA A 245 -2.73 -17.39 8.10
CA ALA A 245 -1.56 -16.94 8.83
C ALA A 245 -1.94 -16.32 10.20
N VAL A 246 -3.01 -15.53 10.25
CA VAL A 246 -3.53 -14.99 11.52
C VAL A 246 -4.09 -16.11 12.40
N ARG A 247 -4.90 -17.01 11.84
CA ARG A 247 -5.51 -18.14 12.56
C ARG A 247 -4.45 -19.04 13.18
N GLU A 248 -3.45 -19.41 12.42
CA GLU A 248 -2.41 -20.35 12.84
C GLU A 248 -1.58 -19.83 14.01
N VAL A 249 -1.38 -18.51 14.10
CA VAL A 249 -0.55 -17.89 15.14
C VAL A 249 -1.38 -17.43 16.34
N PHE A 250 -2.54 -16.83 16.12
CA PHE A 250 -3.30 -16.17 17.20
C PHE A 250 -4.50 -16.96 17.69
N THR A 251 -4.75 -18.17 17.16
CA THR A 251 -5.86 -19.01 17.60
C THR A 251 -5.43 -20.46 17.83
N ASN A 252 -6.25 -21.21 18.57
CA ASN A 252 -6.10 -22.65 18.73
C ASN A 252 -6.93 -23.45 17.70
N SER A 253 -7.50 -22.78 16.71
CA SER A 253 -8.31 -23.47 15.69
C SER A 253 -7.41 -24.25 14.74
N PRO A 254 -7.66 -25.57 14.55
CA PRO A 254 -6.82 -26.39 13.66
C PRO A 254 -7.03 -26.09 12.17
N GLY A 255 -8.07 -25.36 11.81
CA GLY A 255 -8.42 -25.00 10.44
C GLY A 255 -9.58 -24.02 10.40
N HIS A 256 -9.91 -23.55 9.20
CA HIS A 256 -11.13 -22.81 8.96
C HIS A 256 -12.19 -23.75 8.33
N GLU A 257 -13.45 -23.45 8.59
CA GLU A 257 -14.56 -24.04 7.86
C GLU A 257 -15.03 -23.06 6.80
N ASP A 258 -14.93 -23.45 5.54
CA ASP A 258 -15.57 -22.72 4.47
C ASP A 258 -17.08 -22.87 4.60
N ALA A 259 -17.77 -21.78 4.93
CA ALA A 259 -19.22 -21.73 4.82
C ALA A 259 -19.63 -21.64 3.34
N LEU A 260 -19.21 -22.63 2.56
CA LEU A 260 -19.59 -22.74 1.16
C LEU A 260 -21.12 -22.76 1.03
N PRO A 261 -21.68 -22.03 0.05
CA PRO A 261 -23.10 -22.14 -0.23
C PRO A 261 -23.47 -23.60 -0.51
N SER A 262 -24.63 -24.02 -0.03
CA SER A 262 -25.18 -25.35 -0.37
C SER A 262 -25.22 -25.57 -1.88
N ASP A 263 -25.18 -26.82 -2.33
CA ASP A 263 -25.24 -27.13 -3.78
C ASP A 263 -26.50 -26.54 -4.43
N ALA A 264 -27.62 -26.47 -3.70
CA ALA A 264 -28.82 -25.77 -4.16
C ALA A 264 -28.61 -24.25 -4.31
N ALA A 265 -27.87 -23.62 -3.39
CA ALA A 265 -27.51 -22.22 -3.50
C ALA A 265 -26.52 -21.98 -4.64
N LYS A 266 -25.52 -22.85 -4.80
CA LYS A 266 -24.58 -22.80 -5.93
C LYS A 266 -25.31 -22.97 -7.27
N ALA A 267 -26.24 -23.91 -7.37
CA ALA A 267 -27.04 -24.12 -8.59
C ALA A 267 -27.88 -22.88 -8.93
N ARG A 268 -28.46 -22.21 -7.91
CA ARG A 268 -29.20 -20.95 -8.08
C ARG A 268 -28.31 -19.83 -8.58
N PHE A 269 -27.08 -19.72 -8.09
CA PHE A 269 -26.12 -18.72 -8.55
C PHE A 269 -25.49 -19.12 -9.89
N GLN A 270 -25.31 -20.40 -10.17
CA GLN A 270 -24.77 -20.88 -11.44
C GLN A 270 -25.63 -20.44 -12.63
N HIS A 271 -26.93 -20.30 -12.43
CA HIS A 271 -27.82 -19.67 -13.42
C HIS A 271 -27.43 -18.22 -13.74
N LEU A 272 -27.06 -17.44 -12.76
CA LEU A 272 -26.53 -16.09 -12.96
C LEU A 272 -25.17 -16.10 -13.66
N TYR A 273 -24.29 -17.03 -13.32
CA TYR A 273 -23.00 -17.19 -13.98
C TYR A 273 -23.12 -17.71 -15.41
N VAL A 274 -24.06 -18.61 -15.70
CA VAL A 274 -24.34 -19.06 -17.08
C VAL A 274 -24.92 -17.94 -17.91
N GLN A 275 -25.74 -17.08 -17.33
CA GLN A 275 -26.21 -15.86 -18.01
C GLN A 275 -25.10 -14.82 -18.13
N SER A 276 -24.22 -14.67 -17.13
CA SER A 276 -23.10 -13.77 -17.20
C SER A 276 -22.03 -14.20 -18.23
N ARG A 277 -21.99 -15.49 -18.58
CA ARG A 277 -21.18 -15.93 -19.74
C ARG A 277 -21.75 -15.42 -21.08
N LYS A 278 -23.01 -15.05 -21.12
CA LYS A 278 -23.65 -14.40 -22.27
C LYS A 278 -23.63 -12.87 -22.15
N ILE A 279 -23.34 -12.34 -20.97
CA ILE A 279 -23.03 -10.91 -20.79
C ILE A 279 -21.63 -10.72 -21.40
N PRO A 280 -21.45 -9.77 -22.28
CA PRO A 280 -20.12 -9.45 -22.78
C PRO A 280 -19.16 -9.30 -21.60
N LYS A 281 -17.96 -9.87 -21.70
CA LYS A 281 -16.89 -9.74 -20.71
C LYS A 281 -16.95 -8.37 -20.03
N SER A 282 -16.74 -8.29 -18.74
CA SER A 282 -16.75 -7.02 -18.00
C SER A 282 -15.90 -5.98 -18.73
N SER A 283 -16.20 -4.72 -18.57
CA SER A 283 -15.40 -3.66 -19.20
C SER A 283 -13.91 -3.80 -18.87
N VAL A 284 -13.59 -4.20 -17.65
CA VAL A 284 -12.20 -4.47 -17.20
C VAL A 284 -11.61 -5.66 -17.96
N SER A 285 -12.33 -6.79 -18.01
CA SER A 285 -11.85 -7.98 -18.75
C SER A 285 -11.66 -7.69 -20.24
N ARG A 286 -12.58 -6.92 -20.84
CA ARG A 286 -12.43 -6.46 -22.25
C ARG A 286 -11.28 -5.50 -22.43
N MET A 287 -10.98 -4.68 -21.43
CA MET A 287 -9.80 -3.80 -21.47
C MET A 287 -8.52 -4.62 -21.38
N LEU A 288 -8.46 -5.62 -20.50
CA LEU A 288 -7.32 -6.53 -20.37
C LEU A 288 -7.10 -7.34 -21.66
N ASP A 289 -8.16 -7.95 -22.20
CA ASP A 289 -8.07 -8.68 -23.47
C ASP A 289 -7.57 -7.78 -24.62
N LYS A 290 -8.10 -6.54 -24.71
CA LYS A 290 -7.66 -5.57 -25.71
C LYS A 290 -6.22 -5.12 -25.48
N GLU A 291 -5.79 -5.03 -24.23
CA GLU A 291 -4.41 -4.69 -23.91
C GLU A 291 -3.46 -5.82 -24.33
N GLU A 292 -3.83 -7.07 -24.06
CA GLU A 292 -3.06 -8.24 -24.52
C GLU A 292 -3.04 -8.34 -26.05
N GLU A 293 -4.20 -8.19 -26.71
CA GLU A 293 -4.28 -8.13 -28.17
C GLU A 293 -3.44 -6.98 -28.74
N ARG A 294 -3.47 -5.81 -28.09
CA ARG A 294 -2.67 -4.65 -28.45
C ARG A 294 -1.18 -4.92 -28.30
N LYS A 295 -0.77 -5.54 -27.19
CA LYS A 295 0.62 -5.93 -26.93
C LYS A 295 1.11 -6.99 -27.93
N ALA A 296 0.28 -7.94 -28.29
CA ALA A 296 0.58 -8.94 -29.30
C ALA A 296 0.82 -8.34 -30.70
N ASN A 297 0.26 -7.14 -30.94
CA ASN A 297 0.40 -6.40 -32.18
C ASN A 297 1.46 -5.29 -32.11
N TYR A 298 2.24 -5.20 -31.04
CA TYR A 298 3.33 -4.22 -30.96
C TYR A 298 4.38 -4.52 -32.02
N GLN A 299 4.74 -3.49 -32.78
CA GLN A 299 5.85 -3.55 -33.71
C GLN A 299 7.13 -3.10 -33.01
N THR A 300 8.20 -3.83 -33.24
CA THR A 300 9.53 -3.40 -32.78
C THR A 300 10.03 -2.31 -33.72
N PHE A 301 10.28 -1.11 -33.18
CA PHE A 301 10.80 0.02 -33.96
C PHE A 301 12.32 0.01 -34.05
N VAL A 302 13.01 -0.42 -33.01
CA VAL A 302 14.47 -0.50 -32.96
C VAL A 302 14.89 -1.65 -32.04
N THR A 303 15.95 -2.32 -32.43
CA THR A 303 16.62 -3.33 -31.62
C THR A 303 18.11 -3.02 -31.58
N TYR A 304 18.70 -3.16 -30.39
CA TYR A 304 20.14 -3.16 -30.17
C TYR A 304 20.50 -4.57 -29.73
N ASP A 305 21.10 -5.33 -30.64
CA ASP A 305 21.41 -6.75 -30.45
C ASP A 305 22.89 -6.99 -30.05
N PHE A 306 23.68 -5.92 -29.99
CA PHE A 306 25.06 -5.93 -29.54
C PHE A 306 25.90 -7.03 -30.19
N ALA A 307 25.79 -7.16 -31.50
CA ALA A 307 26.50 -8.17 -32.25
C ALA A 307 28.05 -7.99 -32.13
N ASP A 308 28.76 -9.10 -32.06
CA ASP A 308 30.21 -9.06 -32.00
C ASP A 308 30.78 -8.34 -33.22
N GLY A 309 31.63 -7.34 -32.97
CA GLY A 309 32.20 -6.48 -34.00
C GLY A 309 31.32 -5.26 -34.38
N GLU A 310 30.22 -5.03 -33.67
CA GLU A 310 29.44 -3.81 -33.88
C GLU A 310 30.27 -2.56 -33.49
N ASP A 311 29.99 -1.47 -34.21
CA ASP A 311 30.70 -0.20 -34.02
C ASP A 311 30.38 0.40 -32.63
N MET A 312 31.37 0.36 -31.78
CA MET A 312 31.28 0.95 -30.41
C MET A 312 31.06 2.48 -30.41
N SER A 313 31.21 3.18 -31.52
CA SER A 313 30.96 4.63 -31.59
C SER A 313 29.50 5.00 -31.30
N LYS A 314 28.56 4.06 -31.46
CA LYS A 314 27.15 4.23 -31.08
C LYS A 314 26.94 4.23 -29.58
N TYR A 315 27.87 3.65 -28.83
CA TYR A 315 27.77 3.43 -27.40
C TYR A 315 28.86 4.23 -26.69
N ASN A 316 28.48 5.05 -25.77
CA ASN A 316 29.41 5.86 -25.01
C ASN A 316 29.46 5.39 -23.55
N ASN A 317 30.63 4.95 -23.10
CA ASN A 317 30.88 4.73 -21.70
C ASN A 317 30.76 6.07 -20.96
N GLY A 318 29.78 6.19 -20.09
CA GLY A 318 29.55 7.41 -19.30
C GLY A 318 30.44 7.50 -18.08
N GLU A 319 29.95 7.08 -16.95
CA GLU A 319 30.67 7.19 -15.69
C GLU A 319 30.54 5.89 -14.86
N MET A 320 31.55 5.62 -14.06
CA MET A 320 31.56 4.51 -13.08
C MET A 320 31.37 3.13 -13.71
N ILE A 321 31.86 2.92 -14.92
CA ILE A 321 31.87 1.62 -15.59
C ILE A 321 33.29 1.33 -16.11
N ASP A 322 33.88 0.23 -15.66
CA ASP A 322 35.06 -0.34 -16.21
C ASP A 322 34.75 -1.51 -17.16
N ASN A 323 35.71 -1.91 -17.98
CA ASN A 323 35.63 -3.06 -18.88
C ASN A 323 34.42 -2.98 -19.86
N PHE A 324 33.97 -1.77 -20.22
CA PHE A 324 32.86 -1.55 -21.11
C PHE A 324 33.15 -2.04 -22.53
N ARG A 325 32.42 -3.05 -22.99
CA ARG A 325 32.67 -3.71 -24.28
C ARG A 325 31.45 -4.45 -24.82
N ILE A 326 31.46 -4.70 -26.11
CA ILE A 326 30.57 -5.69 -26.75
C ILE A 326 31.37 -6.97 -26.92
N GLU A 327 30.88 -8.07 -26.40
CA GLU A 327 31.50 -9.38 -26.47
C GLU A 327 30.46 -10.48 -26.26
N ASN A 328 30.52 -11.55 -27.06
CA ASN A 328 29.58 -12.67 -27.02
C ASN A 328 28.11 -12.26 -27.22
N GLY A 329 27.85 -11.31 -28.10
CA GLY A 329 26.50 -10.83 -28.40
C GLY A 329 25.86 -10.02 -27.28
N CYS A 330 26.61 -9.41 -26.40
CA CYS A 330 26.08 -8.53 -25.36
C CYS A 330 27.01 -7.34 -25.08
N LEU A 331 26.42 -6.25 -24.63
CA LEU A 331 27.14 -5.12 -24.08
C LEU A 331 27.31 -5.34 -22.59
N SER A 332 28.53 -5.28 -22.09
CA SER A 332 28.88 -5.61 -20.71
C SER A 332 29.84 -4.61 -20.10
N GLY A 333 29.89 -4.60 -18.77
CA GLY A 333 30.79 -3.78 -17.99
C GLY A 333 30.79 -4.14 -16.52
N THR A 334 31.68 -3.50 -15.76
CA THR A 334 31.79 -3.60 -14.31
C THR A 334 31.42 -2.23 -13.72
N ALA A 335 30.32 -2.15 -12.99
CA ALA A 335 29.92 -0.96 -12.24
C ALA A 335 30.87 -0.74 -11.06
N THR A 336 31.48 0.43 -10.96
CA THR A 336 32.49 0.77 -9.95
C THR A 336 31.99 1.76 -8.91
N GLY A 337 30.73 2.19 -8.99
CA GLY A 337 30.11 3.16 -8.10
C GLY A 337 28.60 3.02 -8.02
N ILE A 338 27.95 4.03 -7.47
CA ILE A 338 26.51 4.05 -7.19
C ILE A 338 25.64 4.71 -8.29
N ASP A 339 26.26 5.25 -9.35
CA ASP A 339 25.58 5.88 -10.49
C ASP A 339 26.29 5.50 -11.81
N PRO A 340 26.47 4.17 -12.06
CA PRO A 340 27.05 3.72 -13.31
C PRO A 340 26.11 3.98 -14.47
N LYS A 341 26.62 4.51 -15.57
CA LYS A 341 25.78 4.85 -16.71
C LYS A 341 26.53 4.76 -18.04
N PHE A 342 25.81 4.38 -19.07
CA PHE A 342 26.28 4.45 -20.46
C PHE A 342 25.19 5.03 -21.36
N TYR A 343 25.57 5.41 -22.56
CA TYR A 343 24.67 6.07 -23.50
C TYR A 343 24.59 5.28 -24.82
N ILE A 344 23.41 5.30 -25.41
CA ILE A 344 23.14 4.82 -26.77
C ILE A 344 22.77 6.06 -27.59
N ASN A 345 23.65 6.43 -28.49
CA ASN A 345 23.53 7.66 -29.26
C ASN A 345 22.79 7.45 -30.58
N ASN A 346 22.18 8.52 -31.10
CA ASN A 346 21.53 8.55 -32.42
C ASN A 346 20.42 7.48 -32.57
N ALA A 347 19.60 7.29 -31.55
CA ALA A 347 18.50 6.32 -31.57
C ALA A 347 17.50 6.57 -32.71
N GLY A 348 17.13 7.83 -32.95
CA GLY A 348 16.33 8.24 -34.09
C GLY A 348 14.91 7.69 -34.13
N VAL A 349 14.31 7.36 -32.97
CA VAL A 349 13.00 6.69 -32.86
C VAL A 349 11.90 7.70 -32.56
N ASP A 350 10.73 7.55 -33.20
CA ASP A 350 9.56 8.37 -32.85
C ASP A 350 9.05 8.07 -31.43
N ALA A 351 9.19 9.02 -30.54
CA ALA A 351 8.85 8.88 -29.14
C ALA A 351 7.34 8.62 -28.91
N GLY A 352 6.48 9.26 -29.69
CA GLY A 352 5.02 9.17 -29.53
C GLY A 352 4.44 7.77 -29.76
N ASN A 353 5.16 6.94 -30.47
CA ASN A 353 4.75 5.58 -30.80
C ASN A 353 5.29 4.52 -29.84
N ILE A 354 6.25 4.86 -28.98
CA ILE A 354 6.82 3.91 -28.02
C ILE A 354 5.83 3.67 -26.88
N LYS A 355 5.50 2.40 -26.66
CA LYS A 355 4.62 1.96 -25.58
C LYS A 355 5.37 1.16 -24.53
N GLU A 356 6.47 0.54 -24.93
CA GLU A 356 7.22 -0.37 -24.09
C GLU A 356 8.70 -0.37 -24.50
N ILE A 357 9.58 -0.44 -23.52
CA ILE A 357 11.01 -0.69 -23.71
C ILE A 357 11.32 -2.02 -23.03
N ARG A 358 11.98 -2.91 -23.75
CA ARG A 358 12.43 -4.21 -23.25
C ARG A 358 13.94 -4.28 -23.23
N ALA A 359 14.48 -4.89 -22.19
CA ALA A 359 15.88 -5.24 -22.14
C ALA A 359 16.01 -6.70 -21.67
N ARG A 360 16.99 -7.39 -22.18
CA ARG A 360 17.42 -8.68 -21.64
C ARG A 360 18.76 -8.42 -20.95
N ALA A 361 18.80 -8.60 -19.65
CA ALA A 361 19.95 -8.24 -18.82
C ALA A 361 20.25 -9.29 -17.78
N LYS A 362 21.48 -9.29 -17.29
CA LYS A 362 21.90 -10.04 -16.10
C LYS A 362 22.87 -9.21 -15.28
N SER A 363 22.94 -9.46 -13.98
CA SER A 363 23.92 -8.81 -13.13
C SER A 363 24.41 -9.70 -12.00
N THR A 364 25.60 -9.38 -11.51
CA THR A 364 26.17 -9.86 -10.25
C THR A 364 26.48 -8.69 -9.33
N LEU A 365 25.63 -7.66 -9.34
CA LEU A 365 25.70 -6.51 -8.45
C LEU A 365 25.60 -6.97 -6.99
N ALA A 366 26.05 -6.15 -6.06
CA ALA A 366 26.07 -6.51 -4.64
C ALA A 366 24.68 -6.87 -4.05
N ALA A 367 23.59 -6.40 -4.67
CA ALA A 367 22.21 -6.75 -4.38
C ALA A 367 21.32 -6.47 -5.60
N PRO A 368 20.05 -6.92 -5.65
CA PRO A 368 19.08 -6.47 -6.64
C PRO A 368 19.02 -4.95 -6.67
N SER A 369 19.00 -4.38 -7.87
CA SER A 369 19.16 -2.94 -8.04
C SER A 369 18.21 -2.39 -9.10
N ARG A 370 18.02 -1.07 -9.08
CA ARG A 370 17.20 -0.36 -10.05
C ARG A 370 17.89 -0.32 -11.41
N PHE A 371 17.30 -0.93 -12.41
CA PHE A 371 17.69 -0.78 -13.81
C PHE A 371 16.84 0.31 -14.43
N GLN A 372 17.45 1.34 -15.03
CA GLN A 372 16.75 2.53 -15.49
C GLN A 372 17.23 2.94 -16.89
N ILE A 373 16.28 3.33 -17.73
CA ILE A 373 16.57 3.88 -19.07
C ILE A 373 15.96 5.27 -19.15
N PHE A 374 16.81 6.27 -19.26
CA PHE A 374 16.44 7.64 -19.55
C PHE A 374 16.43 7.87 -21.07
N TYR A 375 15.72 8.88 -21.51
CA TYR A 375 15.69 9.30 -22.91
C TYR A 375 15.64 10.82 -23.02
N ILE A 376 16.23 11.32 -24.09
CA ILE A 376 16.05 12.71 -24.56
C ILE A 376 15.54 12.71 -25.98
N THR A 377 14.91 13.81 -26.35
CA THR A 377 14.30 13.96 -27.69
C THR A 377 14.80 15.24 -28.36
N ASP A 378 14.61 15.33 -29.67
CA ASP A 378 14.92 16.52 -30.46
C ASP A 378 14.14 17.77 -30.05
N VAL A 379 13.00 17.61 -29.36
CA VAL A 379 12.18 18.71 -28.81
C VAL A 379 12.42 18.98 -27.33
N ASP A 380 13.07 18.05 -26.61
CA ASP A 380 13.44 18.18 -25.20
C ASP A 380 14.77 17.45 -24.94
N PRO A 381 15.93 18.12 -25.19
CA PRO A 381 17.25 17.50 -25.15
C PRO A 381 17.87 17.43 -23.74
N ASN A 382 17.11 17.70 -22.69
CA ASN A 382 17.62 17.69 -21.31
C ASN A 382 17.32 16.34 -20.65
N TRP A 383 18.27 15.80 -19.89
CA TRP A 383 18.05 14.66 -19.00
C TRP A 383 17.20 15.08 -17.80
N ASP A 384 16.17 14.29 -17.46
CA ASP A 384 15.30 14.51 -16.30
C ASP A 384 14.83 13.16 -15.76
N GLU A 385 14.77 13.00 -14.45
CA GLU A 385 14.30 11.79 -13.79
C GLU A 385 12.89 11.36 -14.25
N LYS A 386 12.04 12.32 -14.58
CA LYS A 386 10.69 12.07 -15.11
C LYS A 386 10.69 11.53 -16.53
N LYS A 387 11.80 11.62 -17.24
CA LYS A 387 11.96 11.10 -18.60
C LYS A 387 12.75 9.80 -18.57
N SER A 388 12.28 8.86 -17.79
CA SER A 388 12.87 7.53 -17.67
C SER A 388 11.83 6.46 -17.44
N VAL A 389 12.22 5.23 -17.72
CA VAL A 389 11.51 4.01 -17.34
C VAL A 389 12.45 3.14 -16.54
N HIS A 390 11.94 2.42 -15.56
CA HIS A 390 12.77 1.59 -14.70
C HIS A 390 12.06 0.32 -14.23
N THR A 391 12.86 -0.64 -13.79
CA THR A 391 12.44 -1.87 -13.13
C THR A 391 13.56 -2.36 -12.21
N THR A 392 13.37 -3.46 -11.52
CA THR A 392 14.43 -4.09 -10.71
C THR A 392 15.13 -5.14 -11.54
N LEU A 393 16.46 -5.09 -11.58
CA LEU A 393 17.33 -6.14 -12.08
C LEU A 393 17.84 -6.93 -10.88
N ASP A 394 17.67 -8.25 -10.89
CA ASP A 394 18.21 -9.14 -9.87
C ASP A 394 19.75 -9.28 -9.98
N ASN A 395 20.34 -9.88 -9.00
CA ASN A 395 21.78 -10.12 -8.92
C ASN A 395 22.15 -11.61 -9.02
N SER A 396 21.30 -12.40 -9.63
CA SER A 396 21.48 -13.86 -9.74
C SER A 396 22.60 -14.28 -10.70
N GLY A 397 22.99 -13.39 -11.60
CA GLY A 397 23.88 -13.71 -12.72
C GLY A 397 23.18 -14.41 -13.89
N GLU A 398 21.89 -14.68 -13.77
CA GLU A 398 21.08 -15.29 -14.83
C GLU A 398 20.45 -14.22 -15.73
N TRP A 399 20.16 -14.59 -16.96
CA TRP A 399 19.52 -13.70 -17.91
C TRP A 399 18.04 -13.52 -17.59
N VAL A 400 17.58 -12.29 -17.42
CA VAL A 400 16.19 -11.93 -17.18
C VAL A 400 15.65 -10.98 -18.26
N GLU A 401 14.39 -11.12 -18.59
CA GLU A 401 13.66 -10.19 -19.45
C GLU A 401 13.07 -9.05 -18.61
N LEU A 402 13.47 -7.83 -18.91
CA LEU A 402 12.98 -6.63 -18.27
C LEU A 402 11.98 -5.94 -19.19
N VAL A 403 10.80 -5.65 -18.69
CA VAL A 403 9.72 -5.01 -19.45
C VAL A 403 9.32 -3.72 -18.73
N MET A 404 9.48 -2.59 -19.41
CA MET A 404 9.22 -1.27 -18.84
C MET A 404 8.19 -0.52 -19.69
N SER A 405 7.08 -0.10 -19.09
CA SER A 405 6.07 0.68 -19.80
C SER A 405 6.55 2.10 -20.07
N ALA A 406 6.49 2.52 -21.31
CA ALA A 406 6.77 3.90 -21.74
C ALA A 406 5.47 4.70 -22.00
N SER A 407 4.31 4.06 -21.90
CA SER A 407 3.03 4.72 -22.11
C SER A 407 2.76 5.80 -21.05
N GLY A 408 2.54 7.03 -21.51
CA GLY A 408 2.22 8.16 -20.60
C GLY A 408 3.42 8.78 -19.91
N GLN A 409 4.65 8.36 -20.24
CA GLN A 409 5.85 8.96 -19.68
C GLN A 409 6.04 10.41 -20.13
N ALA A 410 6.59 11.24 -19.25
CA ALA A 410 6.84 12.64 -19.53
C ALA A 410 7.84 12.80 -20.69
N GLY A 411 7.62 13.80 -21.54
CA GLY A 411 8.55 14.11 -22.61
C GLY A 411 8.59 13.12 -23.79
N MET A 412 7.71 12.11 -23.85
CA MET A 412 7.57 11.20 -25.00
C MET A 412 6.94 11.90 -26.21
N LYS A 413 7.65 12.88 -26.77
CA LYS A 413 7.25 13.67 -27.96
C LYS A 413 8.46 13.93 -28.84
N GLY A 414 8.24 14.03 -30.14
CA GLY A 414 9.32 14.20 -31.11
C GLY A 414 10.06 12.88 -31.35
N ARG A 415 11.35 12.97 -31.69
CA ARG A 415 12.21 11.80 -31.93
C ARG A 415 13.18 11.64 -30.77
N ILE A 416 13.27 10.44 -30.20
CA ILE A 416 14.33 10.12 -29.25
C ILE A 416 15.66 10.19 -29.97
N THR A 417 16.55 11.01 -29.46
CA THR A 417 17.90 11.16 -29.98
C THR A 417 18.87 10.20 -29.29
N ASP A 418 18.76 10.12 -27.97
CA ASP A 418 19.70 9.31 -27.19
C ASP A 418 18.99 8.65 -26.02
N PHE A 419 19.52 7.50 -25.61
CA PHE A 419 19.21 6.84 -24.35
C PHE A 419 20.39 6.92 -23.40
N ARG A 420 20.13 7.02 -22.12
CA ARG A 420 21.07 6.75 -21.03
C ARG A 420 20.55 5.50 -20.32
N VAL A 421 21.43 4.54 -20.11
CA VAL A 421 21.13 3.32 -19.38
C VAL A 421 21.95 3.28 -18.09
N ASP A 422 21.25 3.14 -16.99
CA ASP A 422 21.84 2.94 -15.66
C ASP A 422 21.58 1.48 -15.28
N PRO A 423 22.60 0.60 -15.34
CA PRO A 423 22.42 -0.84 -15.15
C PRO A 423 22.20 -1.23 -13.69
N GLY A 424 22.35 -0.30 -12.77
CA GLY A 424 22.14 -0.49 -11.34
C GLY A 424 22.73 0.66 -10.53
N GLU A 425 22.50 0.66 -9.24
CA GLU A 425 22.97 1.67 -8.27
C GLU A 425 24.04 1.07 -7.32
N LEU A 426 24.66 -0.05 -7.71
CA LEU A 426 25.60 -0.81 -6.89
C LEU A 426 26.77 -1.29 -7.74
N THR A 427 27.86 -1.65 -7.09
CA THR A 427 29.04 -2.21 -7.75
C THR A 427 28.85 -3.68 -8.13
N GLY A 428 29.47 -4.09 -9.23
CA GLY A 428 29.47 -5.46 -9.75
C GLY A 428 29.36 -5.52 -11.27
N ASP A 429 29.29 -6.73 -11.82
CA ASP A 429 29.22 -6.92 -13.26
C ASP A 429 27.78 -6.90 -13.77
N PHE A 430 27.61 -6.43 -15.01
CA PHE A 430 26.35 -6.44 -15.75
C PHE A 430 26.57 -6.76 -17.23
N ALA A 431 25.54 -7.28 -17.87
CA ALA A 431 25.48 -7.47 -19.31
C ALA A 431 24.02 -7.39 -19.80
#